data_3d02e01b04fcf3e2f4fb238d0f241121
#
_entry.id   3d02e01b04fcf3e2f4fb238d0f241121
#
_cell.length_a   1.000
_cell.length_b   1.000
_cell.length_c   1.000
_cell.angle_alpha   90.00
_cell.angle_beta   90.00
_cell.angle_gamma   90.00
#
_symmetry.space_group_name_H-M   'P 1'
#
loop_
_entity.id
_entity.type
_entity.pdbx_description
1 polymer ?
#
loop_
_entity_poly.entity_id
_entity_poly.type
_entity_poly.pdbx_seq_one_letter_code
_entity_poly.pdbx_strand_id
1 'polypeptide(L)'
;QWDANQAETTFGDSRQKLQEGDTDSTFGENRQRYNARKLVADFFGVTEYEIRKAIKLASLIGPLAEILESTPRRLPIACAELIADYDAATQQAFVAMCSIEGYTLNKATVQKITRTCPPPSVGKQEIYAVWRQARAEEAQRRTAPPKKISFDRRKFAPYLEKLGSDKELEELFLAFLRQRVG
;
A
#
# COMPACT_ATOMS: atom_id res chain seq x y z
N GLN A 1 21.87 -47.87 -28.06
CA GLN A 1 22.25 -48.50 -26.79
C GLN A 1 22.70 -47.39 -25.87
N TRP A 2 21.85 -47.05 -24.91
CA TRP A 2 22.19 -46.19 -23.80
C TRP A 2 21.93 -46.99 -22.54
N ASP A 3 23.01 -47.31 -21.85
CA ASP A 3 22.99 -48.05 -20.60
C ASP A 3 22.51 -47.12 -19.46
N ALA A 4 21.49 -47.61 -18.78
CA ALA A 4 20.99 -47.07 -17.55
C ALA A 4 21.95 -47.38 -16.41
N ASN A 5 22.49 -46.37 -15.75
CA ASN A 5 23.18 -46.55 -14.46
C ASN A 5 22.34 -45.91 -13.37
N GLN A 6 21.71 -46.79 -12.59
CA GLN A 6 20.94 -46.50 -11.40
C GLN A 6 21.84 -45.88 -10.34
N ALA A 7 21.49 -44.73 -9.85
CA ALA A 7 21.93 -44.23 -8.56
C ALA A 7 20.74 -44.27 -7.59
N GLU A 8 20.64 -45.38 -6.86
CA GLU A 8 19.76 -45.49 -5.70
C GLU A 8 20.25 -44.56 -4.60
N THR A 9 19.58 -43.45 -4.40
CA THR A 9 19.67 -42.67 -3.16
C THR A 9 18.66 -43.22 -2.18
N THR A 10 19.11 -44.05 -1.28
CA THR A 10 18.42 -44.53 -0.08
C THR A 10 18.02 -43.35 0.80
N PHE A 11 16.76 -42.93 0.74
CA PHE A 11 16.17 -42.09 1.77
C PHE A 11 15.89 -42.95 2.99
N GLY A 12 16.68 -42.72 4.04
CA GLY A 12 16.57 -43.43 5.31
C GLY A 12 15.18 -43.21 5.94
N ASP A 13 14.51 -44.31 6.12
CA ASP A 13 13.23 -44.45 6.84
C ASP A 13 13.45 -44.17 8.34
N SER A 14 13.24 -42.94 8.76
CA SER A 14 13.16 -42.58 10.18
C SER A 14 11.69 -42.46 10.57
N ARG A 15 11.01 -43.61 10.71
CA ARG A 15 9.76 -43.72 11.45
C ARG A 15 10.05 -43.42 12.93
N GLN A 16 9.98 -42.15 13.31
CA GLN A 16 9.80 -41.79 14.73
C GLN A 16 8.32 -41.86 15.10
N LYS A 17 8.07 -42.71 16.11
CA LYS A 17 6.80 -42.91 16.79
C LYS A 17 6.11 -41.56 17.07
N LEU A 18 4.90 -41.41 16.56
CA LEU A 18 3.92 -40.42 17.00
C LEU A 18 3.54 -40.76 18.45
N GLN A 19 4.05 -40.00 19.38
CA GLN A 19 3.48 -39.88 20.71
C GLN A 19 2.37 -38.81 20.61
N GLU A 20 1.14 -39.25 20.82
CA GLU A 20 -0.02 -38.40 21.05
C GLU A 20 0.25 -37.54 22.28
N GLY A 21 0.29 -36.23 22.07
CA GLY A 21 0.46 -35.22 23.10
C GLY A 21 0.16 -33.85 22.51
N ASP A 22 -1.06 -33.49 22.65
CA ASP A 22 -1.79 -32.22 22.51
C ASP A 22 -0.94 -30.92 22.48
N THR A 23 -1.42 -29.99 21.62
CA THR A 23 -1.22 -28.52 21.71
C THR A 23 0.21 -27.99 21.54
N ASP A 24 0.77 -28.02 20.30
CA ASP A 24 1.68 -26.93 19.86
C ASP A 24 1.97 -26.87 18.34
N SER A 25 1.01 -27.19 17.46
CA SER A 25 1.24 -27.20 16.01
C SER A 25 1.43 -25.83 15.37
N THR A 26 0.95 -24.76 15.99
CA THR A 26 1.03 -23.39 15.45
C THR A 26 2.42 -22.76 15.55
N PHE A 27 3.20 -23.11 16.56
CA PHE A 27 4.56 -22.57 16.73
C PHE A 27 5.59 -23.22 15.77
N GLY A 28 5.44 -24.49 15.45
CA GLY A 28 6.32 -25.23 14.54
C GLY A 28 6.17 -24.79 13.08
N GLU A 29 4.94 -24.62 12.61
CA GLU A 29 4.67 -24.18 11.24
C GLU A 29 5.15 -22.75 10.96
N ASN A 30 5.04 -21.86 11.92
CA ASN A 30 5.55 -20.48 11.79
C ASN A 30 7.09 -20.45 11.72
N ARG A 31 7.80 -21.30 12.45
CA ARG A 31 9.27 -21.43 12.37
C ARG A 31 9.73 -21.97 11.01
N GLN A 32 9.06 -22.98 10.47
CA GLN A 32 9.39 -23.54 9.16
C GLN A 32 9.14 -22.54 8.03
N ARG A 33 8.03 -21.83 8.07
CA ARG A 33 7.74 -20.77 7.10
C ARG A 33 8.72 -19.60 7.16
N TYR A 34 9.19 -19.25 8.36
CA TYR A 34 10.20 -18.23 8.54
C TYR A 34 11.54 -18.65 7.92
N ASN A 35 11.98 -19.87 8.19
CA ASN A 35 13.23 -20.43 7.62
C ASN A 35 13.17 -20.51 6.09
N ALA A 36 12.04 -20.95 5.51
CA ALA A 36 11.88 -21.02 4.07
C ALA A 36 11.96 -19.64 3.41
N ARG A 37 11.35 -18.61 3.99
CA ARG A 37 11.43 -17.25 3.45
C ARG A 37 12.84 -16.69 3.49
N LYS A 38 13.57 -16.96 4.57
CA LYS A 38 14.96 -16.55 4.69
C LYS A 38 15.83 -17.23 3.63
N LEU A 39 15.69 -18.53 3.45
CA LEU A 39 16.43 -19.26 2.40
C LEU A 39 16.17 -18.70 1.00
N VAL A 40 14.91 -18.41 0.68
CA VAL A 40 14.56 -17.81 -0.60
C VAL A 40 15.13 -16.40 -0.73
N ALA A 41 15.07 -15.59 0.33
CA ALA A 41 15.62 -14.24 0.35
C ALA A 41 17.14 -14.26 0.12
N ASP A 42 17.86 -15.13 0.82
CA ASP A 42 19.30 -15.30 0.68
C ASP A 42 19.68 -15.78 -0.74
N PHE A 43 18.89 -16.72 -1.32
CA PHE A 43 19.11 -17.22 -2.68
C PHE A 43 18.98 -16.12 -3.75
N PHE A 44 17.97 -15.24 -3.62
CA PHE A 44 17.75 -14.14 -4.56
C PHE A 44 18.50 -12.85 -4.22
N GLY A 45 19.22 -12.80 -3.10
CA GLY A 45 19.91 -11.59 -2.65
C GLY A 45 18.99 -10.44 -2.26
N VAL A 46 17.76 -10.74 -1.79
CA VAL A 46 16.75 -9.79 -1.37
C VAL A 46 16.42 -9.96 0.11
N THR A 47 15.64 -9.03 0.67
CA THR A 47 15.21 -9.11 2.06
C THR A 47 13.99 -10.01 2.24
N GLU A 48 13.82 -10.59 3.43
CA GLU A 48 12.59 -11.34 3.76
C GLU A 48 11.33 -10.48 3.65
N TYR A 49 11.46 -9.18 3.85
CA TYR A 49 10.36 -8.23 3.66
C TYR A 49 9.92 -8.18 2.19
N GLU A 50 10.87 -8.14 1.26
CA GLU A 50 10.57 -8.16 -0.18
C GLU A 50 9.93 -9.48 -0.61
N ILE A 51 10.39 -10.62 -0.07
CA ILE A 51 9.76 -11.91 -0.31
C ILE A 51 8.30 -11.93 0.20
N ARG A 52 8.05 -11.44 1.42
CA ARG A 52 6.68 -11.34 1.96
C ARG A 52 5.79 -10.48 1.09
N LYS A 53 6.32 -9.37 0.62
CA LYS A 53 5.63 -8.46 -0.27
C LYS A 53 5.32 -9.12 -1.63
N ALA A 54 6.28 -9.80 -2.23
CA ALA A 54 6.09 -10.55 -3.47
C ALA A 54 5.01 -11.63 -3.33
N ILE A 55 5.07 -12.44 -2.25
CA ILE A 55 4.05 -13.45 -1.96
C ILE A 55 2.66 -12.82 -1.84
N LYS A 56 2.56 -11.68 -1.15
CA LYS A 56 1.31 -10.96 -0.98
C LYS A 56 0.77 -10.44 -2.32
N LEU A 57 1.62 -9.84 -3.14
CA LEU A 57 1.24 -9.36 -4.47
C LEU A 57 0.86 -10.48 -5.43
N ALA A 58 1.41 -11.69 -5.25
CA ALA A 58 1.04 -12.87 -6.02
C ALA A 58 -0.42 -13.34 -5.78
N SER A 59 -1.10 -12.86 -4.72
CA SER A 59 -2.53 -13.12 -4.50
C SER A 59 -3.47 -12.17 -5.26
N LEU A 60 -2.92 -11.20 -6.00
CA LEU A 60 -3.72 -10.36 -6.89
C LEU A 60 -4.26 -11.16 -8.06
N ILE A 61 -5.51 -10.84 -8.47
CA ILE A 61 -6.07 -11.38 -9.71
C ILE A 61 -5.31 -10.86 -10.92
N GLY A 62 -5.27 -11.66 -11.99
CA GLY A 62 -4.52 -11.34 -13.22
C GLY A 62 -4.68 -9.90 -13.72
N PRO A 63 -5.91 -9.36 -13.87
CA PRO A 63 -6.10 -7.97 -14.30
C PRO A 63 -5.46 -6.91 -13.41
N LEU A 64 -5.41 -7.10 -12.08
CA LEU A 64 -4.74 -6.16 -11.18
C LEU A 64 -3.22 -6.30 -11.25
N ALA A 65 -2.71 -7.52 -11.40
CA ALA A 65 -1.28 -7.76 -11.61
C ALA A 65 -0.81 -7.10 -12.91
N GLU A 66 -1.56 -7.24 -14.00
CA GLU A 66 -1.27 -6.60 -15.28
C GLU A 66 -1.28 -5.06 -15.19
N ILE A 67 -2.25 -4.47 -14.48
CA ILE A 67 -2.30 -3.02 -14.24
C ILE A 67 -1.08 -2.56 -13.42
N LEU A 68 -0.69 -3.35 -12.40
CA LEU A 68 0.45 -3.04 -11.55
C LEU A 68 1.77 -3.02 -12.36
N GLU A 69 1.93 -3.94 -13.31
CA GLU A 69 3.11 -4.04 -14.16
C GLU A 69 3.11 -3.00 -15.29
N SER A 70 2.00 -2.87 -16.02
CA SER A 70 1.91 -2.00 -17.19
C SER A 70 1.70 -0.52 -16.85
N THR A 71 0.95 -0.24 -15.81
CA THR A 71 0.57 1.13 -15.41
C THR A 71 0.68 1.36 -13.90
N PRO A 72 1.89 1.31 -13.32
CA PRO A 72 2.10 1.43 -11.87
C PRO A 72 1.62 2.76 -11.28
N ARG A 73 1.42 3.79 -12.11
CA ARG A 73 0.80 5.04 -11.69
C ARG A 73 -0.69 4.89 -11.34
N ARG A 74 -1.41 3.99 -12.04
CA ARG A 74 -2.84 3.74 -11.76
C ARG A 74 -3.05 2.92 -10.50
N LEU A 75 -2.18 1.94 -10.27
CA LEU A 75 -2.19 1.07 -9.09
C LEU A 75 -0.82 1.10 -8.41
N PRO A 76 -0.57 2.04 -7.49
CA PRO A 76 0.66 2.04 -6.71
C PRO A 76 0.81 0.76 -5.89
N ILE A 77 2.04 0.27 -5.76
CA ILE A 77 2.35 -0.98 -5.00
C ILE A 77 1.76 -0.96 -3.59
N ALA A 78 1.81 0.20 -2.89
CA ALA A 78 1.23 0.33 -1.55
C ALA A 78 -0.31 0.17 -1.51
N CYS A 79 -1.01 0.41 -2.63
CA CYS A 79 -2.43 0.13 -2.78
C CYS A 79 -2.64 -1.36 -3.09
N ALA A 80 -1.83 -1.91 -4.00
CA ALA A 80 -1.86 -3.32 -4.38
C ALA A 80 -1.68 -4.25 -3.16
N GLU A 81 -0.76 -3.92 -2.26
CA GLU A 81 -0.55 -4.66 -1.00
C GLU A 81 -1.80 -4.70 -0.10
N LEU A 82 -2.57 -3.62 -0.04
CA LEU A 82 -3.81 -3.58 0.73
C LEU A 82 -4.94 -4.34 0.04
N ILE A 83 -5.00 -4.27 -1.29
CA ILE A 83 -6.01 -4.94 -2.11
C ILE A 83 -5.79 -6.45 -2.13
N ALA A 84 -4.56 -6.89 -2.04
CA ALA A 84 -4.17 -8.31 -2.05
C ALA A 84 -4.76 -9.14 -0.88
N ASP A 85 -5.23 -8.48 0.18
CA ASP A 85 -5.90 -9.14 1.31
C ASP A 85 -7.38 -9.51 1.02
N TYR A 86 -7.95 -8.96 -0.06
CA TYR A 86 -9.32 -9.27 -0.47
C TYR A 86 -9.41 -10.51 -1.35
N ASP A 87 -10.58 -11.14 -1.36
CA ASP A 87 -10.86 -12.23 -2.28
C ASP A 87 -10.97 -11.76 -3.74
N ALA A 88 -10.91 -12.70 -4.68
CA ALA A 88 -10.91 -12.42 -6.11
C ALA A 88 -12.17 -11.66 -6.57
N ALA A 89 -13.33 -11.97 -5.98
CA ALA A 89 -14.59 -11.31 -6.34
C ALA A 89 -14.59 -9.84 -5.91
N THR A 90 -14.06 -9.55 -4.73
CA THR A 90 -13.91 -8.19 -4.20
C THR A 90 -12.84 -7.40 -4.97
N GLN A 91 -11.73 -8.04 -5.34
CA GLN A 91 -10.67 -7.43 -6.14
C GLN A 91 -11.17 -6.92 -7.50
N GLN A 92 -12.21 -7.52 -8.10
CA GLN A 92 -12.82 -7.04 -9.35
C GLN A 92 -13.38 -5.61 -9.24
N ALA A 93 -13.81 -5.16 -8.06
CA ALA A 93 -14.24 -3.78 -7.88
C ALA A 93 -13.08 -2.79 -8.07
N PHE A 94 -11.89 -3.16 -7.61
CA PHE A 94 -10.69 -2.32 -7.77
C PHE A 94 -10.20 -2.28 -9.22
N VAL A 95 -10.36 -3.36 -9.99
CA VAL A 95 -10.07 -3.36 -11.44
C VAL A 95 -10.88 -2.25 -12.12
N ALA A 96 -12.19 -2.21 -11.89
CA ALA A 96 -13.06 -1.20 -12.48
C ALA A 96 -12.68 0.23 -12.06
N MET A 97 -12.21 0.45 -10.82
CA MET A 97 -11.71 1.76 -10.39
C MET A 97 -10.43 2.15 -11.13
N CYS A 98 -9.49 1.22 -11.30
CA CYS A 98 -8.25 1.45 -12.03
C CYS A 98 -8.46 1.68 -13.52
N SER A 99 -9.57 1.19 -14.09
CA SER A 99 -9.91 1.37 -15.50
C SER A 99 -10.47 2.77 -15.83
N ILE A 100 -10.80 3.58 -14.81
CA ILE A 100 -11.30 4.94 -15.03
C ILE A 100 -10.14 5.81 -15.54
N GLU A 101 -10.35 6.44 -16.69
CA GLU A 101 -9.35 7.29 -17.31
C GLU A 101 -8.97 8.47 -16.40
N GLY A 102 -7.68 8.76 -16.31
CA GLY A 102 -7.14 9.83 -15.47
C GLY A 102 -7.24 9.59 -13.96
N TYR A 103 -7.75 8.44 -13.53
CA TYR A 103 -7.84 8.12 -12.11
C TYR A 103 -6.66 7.26 -11.63
N THR A 104 -6.08 7.65 -10.51
CA THR A 104 -5.05 6.91 -9.80
C THR A 104 -5.58 6.54 -8.41
N LEU A 105 -5.50 5.26 -8.06
CA LEU A 105 -5.80 4.85 -6.68
C LEU A 105 -4.76 5.45 -5.73
N ASN A 106 -5.22 6.10 -4.68
CA ASN A 106 -4.33 6.58 -3.64
C ASN A 106 -4.44 5.74 -2.36
N LYS A 107 -3.34 5.67 -1.62
CA LYS A 107 -3.23 4.86 -0.40
C LYS A 107 -4.28 5.25 0.64
N ALA A 108 -4.57 6.54 0.81
CA ALA A 108 -5.54 7.01 1.80
C ALA A 108 -6.96 6.51 1.49
N THR A 109 -7.36 6.54 0.21
CA THR A 109 -8.65 5.99 -0.24
C THR A 109 -8.74 4.51 -0.01
N VAL A 110 -7.71 3.72 -0.39
CA VAL A 110 -7.70 2.27 -0.18
C VAL A 110 -7.71 1.94 1.31
N GLN A 111 -6.93 2.64 2.14
CA GLN A 111 -6.97 2.47 3.60
C GLN A 111 -8.35 2.80 4.20
N LYS A 112 -9.04 3.83 3.70
CA LYS A 112 -10.41 4.14 4.13
C LYS A 112 -11.35 2.99 3.78
N ILE A 113 -11.25 2.45 2.56
CA ILE A 113 -12.00 1.28 2.14
C ILE A 113 -11.71 0.10 3.07
N THR A 114 -10.44 -0.25 3.29
CA THR A 114 -10.06 -1.38 4.13
C THR A 114 -10.54 -1.26 5.59
N ARG A 115 -10.61 -0.05 6.13
CA ARG A 115 -11.12 0.19 7.49
C ARG A 115 -12.64 0.06 7.57
N THR A 116 -13.36 0.52 6.55
CA THR A 116 -14.84 0.49 6.54
C THR A 116 -15.37 -0.86 6.06
N CYS A 117 -14.67 -1.48 5.16
CA CYS A 117 -14.98 -2.74 4.50
C CYS A 117 -13.79 -3.69 4.65
N PRO A 118 -13.61 -4.33 5.81
CA PRO A 118 -12.44 -5.18 6.07
C PRO A 118 -12.42 -6.42 5.17
N PRO A 119 -11.22 -6.87 4.72
CA PRO A 119 -11.09 -8.10 3.97
C PRO A 119 -11.52 -9.33 4.82
N PRO A 120 -11.77 -10.51 4.22
CA PRO A 120 -11.45 -10.82 2.83
C PRO A 120 -12.57 -10.56 1.83
N SER A 121 -13.84 -10.65 2.21
CA SER A 121 -14.97 -10.60 1.28
C SER A 121 -15.91 -9.45 1.58
N VAL A 122 -16.15 -8.61 0.58
CA VAL A 122 -17.04 -7.44 0.70
C VAL A 122 -17.83 -7.24 -0.59
N GLY A 123 -19.06 -6.78 -0.47
CA GLY A 123 -19.92 -6.46 -1.61
C GLY A 123 -19.36 -5.30 -2.46
N LYS A 124 -19.37 -5.45 -3.78
CA LYS A 124 -18.91 -4.40 -4.71
C LYS A 124 -19.58 -3.05 -4.45
N GLN A 125 -20.88 -3.05 -4.12
CA GLN A 125 -21.64 -1.82 -3.89
C GLN A 125 -21.15 -1.06 -2.65
N GLU A 126 -20.79 -1.77 -1.58
CA GLU A 126 -20.25 -1.19 -0.35
C GLU A 126 -18.90 -0.52 -0.62
N ILE A 127 -18.02 -1.21 -1.33
CA ILE A 127 -16.72 -0.65 -1.73
C ILE A 127 -16.90 0.61 -2.58
N TYR A 128 -17.80 0.58 -3.57
CA TYR A 128 -18.09 1.76 -4.39
C TYR A 128 -18.70 2.91 -3.60
N ALA A 129 -19.54 2.65 -2.61
CA ALA A 129 -20.11 3.69 -1.75
C ALA A 129 -19.00 4.41 -0.97
N VAL A 130 -18.12 3.66 -0.31
CA VAL A 130 -16.97 4.22 0.44
C VAL A 130 -16.01 4.96 -0.49
N TRP A 131 -15.74 4.40 -1.67
CA TRP A 131 -14.89 5.03 -2.66
C TRP A 131 -15.45 6.37 -3.17
N ARG A 132 -16.75 6.44 -3.52
CA ARG A 132 -17.40 7.68 -3.95
C ARG A 132 -17.34 8.73 -2.86
N GLN A 133 -17.61 8.35 -1.61
CA GLN A 133 -17.49 9.26 -0.48
C GLN A 133 -16.05 9.79 -0.33
N ALA A 134 -15.05 8.93 -0.40
CA ALA A 134 -13.64 9.33 -0.30
C ALA A 134 -13.25 10.31 -1.42
N ARG A 135 -13.73 10.09 -2.65
CA ARG A 135 -13.50 11.02 -3.76
C ARG A 135 -14.19 12.38 -3.55
N ALA A 136 -15.42 12.38 -3.05
CA ALA A 136 -16.12 13.62 -2.77
C ALA A 136 -15.40 14.44 -1.69
N GLU A 137 -14.94 13.82 -0.62
CA GLU A 137 -14.14 14.46 0.43
C GLU A 137 -12.80 15.01 -0.12
N GLU A 138 -12.13 14.25 -1.00
CA GLU A 138 -10.89 14.71 -1.63
C GLU A 138 -11.14 15.91 -2.54
N ALA A 139 -12.21 15.91 -3.33
CA ALA A 139 -12.61 17.05 -4.16
C ALA A 139 -12.88 18.29 -3.31
N GLN A 140 -13.62 18.14 -2.20
CA GLN A 140 -13.88 19.25 -1.27
C GLN A 140 -12.60 19.79 -0.63
N ARG A 141 -11.63 18.93 -0.29
CA ARG A 141 -10.34 19.38 0.24
C ARG A 141 -9.51 20.17 -0.77
N ARG A 142 -9.59 19.81 -2.05
CA ARG A 142 -8.88 20.52 -3.13
C ARG A 142 -9.49 21.89 -3.42
N THR A 143 -10.80 22.03 -3.25
CA THR A 143 -11.52 23.31 -3.47
C THR A 143 -11.56 24.18 -2.21
N ALA A 144 -11.28 23.63 -1.03
CA ALA A 144 -11.21 24.39 0.19
C ALA A 144 -10.02 25.37 0.15
N PRO A 145 -10.22 26.63 0.55
CA PRO A 145 -9.14 27.59 0.64
C PRO A 145 -8.04 27.04 1.58
N PRO A 146 -6.79 27.32 1.29
CA PRO A 146 -5.68 26.84 2.11
C PRO A 146 -5.83 27.35 3.54
N LYS A 147 -5.82 26.45 4.53
CA LYS A 147 -5.95 26.80 5.95
C LYS A 147 -4.80 27.69 6.48
N LYS A 148 -3.66 27.65 5.79
CA LYS A 148 -2.49 28.46 6.10
C LYS A 148 -1.85 28.91 4.79
N ILE A 149 -1.50 30.18 4.72
CA ILE A 149 -0.65 30.72 3.67
C ILE A 149 0.77 30.65 4.21
N SER A 150 1.65 29.95 3.53
CA SER A 150 3.07 29.90 3.88
C SER A 150 3.89 30.63 2.82
N PHE A 151 4.79 31.47 3.28
CA PHE A 151 5.71 32.20 2.42
C PHE A 151 7.13 31.63 2.58
N ASP A 152 7.89 31.64 1.47
CA ASP A 152 9.30 31.28 1.53
C ASP A 152 10.06 32.35 2.32
N ARG A 153 10.49 32.01 3.53
CA ARG A 153 11.19 32.95 4.44
C ARG A 153 12.42 33.59 3.78
N ARG A 154 13.10 32.88 2.85
CA ARG A 154 14.29 33.41 2.16
C ARG A 154 13.97 34.64 1.33
N LYS A 155 12.79 34.67 0.70
CA LYS A 155 12.35 35.83 -0.11
C LYS A 155 12.02 37.05 0.75
N PHE A 156 11.69 36.85 2.01
CA PHE A 156 11.34 37.91 2.95
C PHE A 156 12.49 38.29 3.88
N ALA A 157 13.62 37.56 3.86
CA ALA A 157 14.75 37.81 4.75
C ALA A 157 15.20 39.28 4.78
N PRO A 158 15.36 39.99 3.64
CA PRO A 158 15.80 41.41 3.64
C PRO A 158 14.79 42.35 4.31
N TYR A 159 13.52 41.99 4.35
CA TYR A 159 12.47 42.77 4.99
C TYR A 159 12.30 42.41 6.47
N LEU A 160 12.49 41.14 6.81
CA LEU A 160 12.41 40.63 8.20
C LEU A 160 13.49 41.24 9.08
N GLU A 161 14.67 41.57 8.54
CA GLU A 161 15.74 42.27 9.27
C GLU A 161 15.33 43.70 9.70
N LYS A 162 14.40 44.31 8.96
CA LYS A 162 13.90 45.67 9.22
C LYS A 162 12.62 45.67 10.08
N LEU A 163 11.95 44.52 10.17
CA LEU A 163 10.74 44.31 10.94
C LEU A 163 11.12 43.58 12.24
N GLY A 164 10.74 44.09 13.37
CA GLY A 164 11.13 43.55 14.67
C GLY A 164 10.50 42.19 15.00
N SER A 165 9.43 41.79 14.28
CA SER A 165 8.74 40.53 14.53
C SER A 165 7.92 40.03 13.35
N ASP A 166 7.64 38.70 13.33
CA ASP A 166 6.76 38.06 12.35
C ASP A 166 5.32 38.63 12.40
N LYS A 167 4.89 39.17 13.56
CA LYS A 167 3.58 39.83 13.72
C LYS A 167 3.50 41.14 12.95
N GLU A 168 4.55 41.93 12.96
CA GLU A 168 4.61 43.18 12.19
C GLU A 168 4.54 42.91 10.67
N LEU A 169 5.16 41.82 10.21
CA LEU A 169 5.05 41.41 8.82
C LEU A 169 3.61 41.01 8.46
N GLU A 170 2.93 40.28 9.34
CA GLU A 170 1.53 39.90 9.15
C GLU A 170 0.60 41.11 9.10
N GLU A 171 0.77 42.07 10.01
CA GLU A 171 -0.01 43.29 10.06
C GLU A 171 0.21 44.16 8.80
N LEU A 172 1.46 44.30 8.35
CA LEU A 172 1.81 44.99 7.12
C LEU A 172 1.18 44.33 5.89
N PHE A 173 1.22 43.00 5.85
CA PHE A 173 0.61 42.24 4.75
C PHE A 173 -0.90 42.36 4.75
N LEU A 174 -1.55 42.30 5.92
CA LEU A 174 -2.97 42.50 6.05
C LEU A 174 -3.40 43.92 5.66
N ALA A 175 -2.61 44.95 6.04
CA ALA A 175 -2.86 46.34 5.66
C ALA A 175 -2.76 46.51 4.13
N PHE A 176 -1.73 45.89 3.50
CA PHE A 176 -1.56 45.90 2.05
C PHE A 176 -2.75 45.24 1.34
N LEU A 177 -3.21 44.08 1.83
CA LEU A 177 -4.38 43.41 1.26
C LEU A 177 -5.65 44.23 1.36
N ARG A 178 -5.91 44.85 2.52
CA ARG A 178 -7.05 45.76 2.72
C ARG A 178 -7.05 46.95 1.76
N GLN A 179 -5.85 47.47 1.48
CA GLN A 179 -5.71 48.59 0.54
C GLN A 179 -5.91 48.20 -0.92
N ARG A 180 -5.63 46.92 -1.29
CA ARG A 180 -5.68 46.47 -2.69
C ARG A 180 -6.93 45.73 -3.07
N VAL A 181 -7.60 45.09 -2.12
CA VAL A 181 -8.76 44.21 -2.36
C VAL A 181 -10.08 44.79 -1.80
N GLY A 182 -9.98 45.74 -0.87
CA GLY A 182 -11.13 46.52 -0.36
C GLY A 182 -11.33 47.76 -1.21
#